data_f26a3266a96f1b84a5766808066eab02
#
_entry.id   f26a3266a96f1b84a5766808066eab02
#
_cell.length_a   1.000
_cell.length_b   1.000
_cell.length_c   1.000
_cell.angle_alpha   90.00
_cell.angle_beta   90.00
_cell.angle_gamma   90.00
#
_symmetry.space_group_name_H-M   'P 1'
#
loop_
_entity.id
_entity.type
_entity.pdbx_description
1 polymer ?
#
loop_
_entity_poly.entity_id
_entity_poly.type
_entity_poly.pdbx_seq_one_letter_code
_entity_poly.pdbx_strand_id
1 'polypeptide(L)'
;DIKVTNNSWPDYVFEENYPIMGIRNYGNYFEKYKHLPGMPTAAEIKAQDGFELGAMQVKLLEKVEEQARYIVELQTQIDELRELLTTKK
;
A
#
# COMPACT_ATOMS: atom_id res chain seq x y z
N ASP A 1 17.37 -8.21 20.01
CA ASP A 1 16.85 -7.20 19.10
C ASP A 1 17.36 -7.41 17.69
N ILE A 2 16.44 -7.54 16.75
CA ILE A 2 16.78 -7.69 15.36
C ILE A 2 16.72 -6.32 14.72
N LYS A 3 17.88 -5.82 14.32
CA LYS A 3 17.92 -4.54 13.61
C LYS A 3 17.78 -4.78 12.11
N VAL A 4 16.88 -4.04 11.50
CA VAL A 4 16.81 -4.00 10.06
C VAL A 4 17.65 -2.80 9.61
N THR A 5 18.84 -3.08 9.13
CA THR A 5 19.69 -2.05 8.55
C THR A 5 19.50 -2.12 7.06
N ASN A 6 18.81 -1.13 6.51
CA ASN A 6 18.48 -1.20 5.11
C ASN A 6 18.31 0.19 4.53
N ASN A 7 18.94 0.42 3.40
CA ASN A 7 18.81 1.67 2.66
C ASN A 7 17.45 1.81 2.00
N SER A 8 16.65 0.76 2.02
CA SER A 8 15.35 0.74 1.36
C SER A 8 14.19 0.82 2.34
N TRP A 9 14.40 1.51 3.47
CA TRP A 9 13.32 1.79 4.40
C TRP A 9 12.25 2.61 3.65
N PRO A 10 10.95 2.28 3.77
CA PRO A 10 9.94 2.67 2.79
C PRO A 10 9.47 4.12 2.73
N ASP A 11 10.04 5.04 3.47
CA ASP A 11 9.58 6.44 3.42
C ASP A 11 9.45 6.98 2.00
N TYR A 12 10.11 6.37 1.03
CA TYR A 12 10.02 6.76 -0.39
C TYR A 12 8.59 6.73 -0.93
N VAL A 13 7.69 6.03 -0.28
CA VAL A 13 6.28 5.96 -0.69
C VAL A 13 5.64 7.35 -0.69
N PHE A 14 6.12 8.25 0.15
CA PHE A 14 5.57 9.60 0.25
C PHE A 14 6.16 10.61 -0.73
N GLU A 15 7.11 10.16 -1.55
CA GLU A 15 7.68 11.03 -2.57
C GLU A 15 6.71 11.20 -3.73
N GLU A 16 6.73 12.40 -4.35
CA GLU A 16 5.81 12.70 -5.45
C GLU A 16 5.95 11.75 -6.62
N ASN A 17 7.16 11.33 -6.90
CA ASN A 17 7.42 10.47 -8.06
C ASN A 17 7.24 8.98 -7.78
N TYR A 18 6.81 8.63 -6.58
CA TYR A 18 6.57 7.22 -6.28
C TYR A 18 5.38 6.71 -7.12
N PRO A 19 5.56 5.64 -7.89
CA PRO A 19 4.50 5.15 -8.78
C PRO A 19 3.45 4.34 -8.02
N ILE A 20 2.66 5.02 -7.21
CA ILE A 20 1.62 4.35 -6.44
C ILE A 20 0.47 3.93 -7.37
N MET A 21 -0.01 2.71 -7.17
CA MET A 21 -1.14 2.20 -7.93
C MET A 21 -2.41 2.97 -7.56
N GLY A 22 -3.27 3.26 -8.54
CA GLY A 22 -4.55 3.90 -8.25
C GLY A 22 -5.43 3.01 -7.40
N ILE A 23 -6.30 3.62 -6.60
CA ILE A 23 -7.13 2.89 -5.64
C ILE A 23 -7.99 1.81 -6.33
N ARG A 24 -8.62 2.15 -7.45
CA ARG A 24 -9.47 1.18 -8.15
C ARG A 24 -8.65 0.00 -8.68
N ASN A 25 -7.49 0.29 -9.24
CA ASN A 25 -6.61 -0.77 -9.72
C ASN A 25 -6.08 -1.63 -8.57
N TYR A 26 -5.83 -1.02 -7.43
CA TYR A 26 -5.40 -1.72 -6.24
C TYR A 26 -6.47 -2.75 -5.81
N GLY A 27 -7.74 -2.32 -5.76
CA GLY A 27 -8.85 -3.22 -5.44
C GLY A 27 -9.00 -4.34 -6.46
N ASN A 28 -8.93 -3.98 -7.75
CA ASN A 28 -9.03 -4.99 -8.81
C ASN A 28 -7.92 -6.02 -8.71
N TYR A 29 -6.73 -5.56 -8.33
CA TYR A 29 -5.58 -6.45 -8.22
C TYR A 29 -5.82 -7.54 -7.16
N PHE A 30 -6.15 -7.14 -5.93
CA PHE A 30 -6.27 -8.17 -4.90
C PHE A 30 -7.54 -9.00 -5.03
N GLU A 31 -8.56 -8.50 -5.70
CA GLU A 31 -9.73 -9.33 -6.02
C GLU A 31 -9.37 -10.43 -7.01
N LYS A 32 -8.52 -10.10 -7.98
CA LYS A 32 -8.13 -11.06 -9.02
C LYS A 32 -7.06 -12.03 -8.53
N TYR A 33 -6.04 -11.51 -7.89
CA TYR A 33 -4.85 -12.31 -7.55
C TYR A 33 -4.85 -12.81 -6.11
N LYS A 34 -5.77 -12.33 -5.27
CA LYS A 34 -5.96 -12.77 -3.89
C LYS A 34 -4.76 -12.51 -2.98
N HIS A 35 -3.95 -11.52 -3.32
CA HIS A 35 -2.89 -11.01 -2.47
C HIS A 35 -2.59 -9.56 -2.87
N LEU A 36 -1.90 -8.83 -2.01
CA LEU A 36 -1.56 -7.43 -2.30
C LEU A 36 -0.41 -7.35 -3.30
N PRO A 37 -0.40 -6.29 -4.14
CA PRO A 37 0.69 -6.11 -5.10
C PRO A 37 2.05 -6.08 -4.41
N GLY A 38 3.01 -6.80 -4.95
CA GLY A 38 4.37 -6.84 -4.40
C GLY A 38 4.55 -7.72 -3.19
N MET A 39 3.47 -8.31 -2.69
CA MET A 39 3.55 -9.21 -1.55
C MET A 39 3.51 -10.66 -2.02
N PRO A 40 4.23 -11.56 -1.33
CA PRO A 40 4.20 -12.97 -1.70
C PRO A 40 2.85 -13.60 -1.40
N THR A 41 2.48 -14.60 -2.20
CA THR A 41 1.28 -15.38 -1.94
C THR A 41 1.54 -16.42 -0.86
N ALA A 42 0.46 -16.97 -0.28
CA ALA A 42 0.60 -18.05 0.69
C ALA A 42 1.33 -19.25 0.07
N ALA A 43 1.05 -19.55 -1.21
CA ALA A 43 1.71 -20.65 -1.90
C ALA A 43 3.22 -20.40 -2.02
N GLU A 44 3.61 -19.16 -2.32
CA GLU A 44 5.03 -18.81 -2.43
C GLU A 44 5.74 -18.94 -1.09
N ILE A 45 5.09 -18.49 -0.01
CA ILE A 45 5.66 -18.61 1.34
C ILE A 45 5.85 -20.08 1.70
N LYS A 46 4.87 -20.92 1.38
CA LYS A 46 4.96 -22.33 1.64
C LYS A 46 6.08 -22.98 0.82
N ALA A 47 6.21 -22.60 -0.45
CA ALA A 47 7.25 -23.13 -1.33
C ALA A 47 8.65 -22.77 -0.86
N GLN A 48 8.81 -21.58 -0.28
CA GLN A 48 10.09 -21.11 0.24
C GLN A 48 10.39 -21.61 1.65
N ASP A 49 9.43 -22.29 2.26
CA ASP A 49 9.53 -22.72 3.65
C ASP A 49 9.72 -21.54 4.60
N GLY A 50 8.92 -20.48 4.37
CA GLY A 50 8.91 -19.30 5.20
C GLY A 50 9.40 -18.05 4.49
N PHE A 51 9.75 -17.04 5.26
CA PHE A 51 10.19 -15.77 4.74
C PHE A 51 11.22 -15.14 5.70
N GLU A 52 12.00 -14.23 5.15
CA GLU A 52 12.94 -13.47 5.96
C GLU A 52 12.19 -12.34 6.67
N LEU A 53 12.27 -12.32 8.00
CA LEU A 53 11.49 -11.41 8.83
C LEU A 53 11.77 -9.93 8.50
N GLY A 54 13.05 -9.56 8.39
CA GLY A 54 13.40 -8.17 8.11
C GLY A 54 12.85 -7.68 6.78
N ALA A 55 13.01 -8.50 5.73
CA ALA A 55 12.51 -8.15 4.41
C ALA A 55 10.99 -8.04 4.41
N MET A 56 10.32 -8.92 5.13
CA MET A 56 8.85 -8.88 5.22
C MET A 56 8.39 -7.62 5.94
N GLN A 57 9.08 -7.21 7.00
CA GLN A 57 8.70 -6.00 7.74
C GLN A 57 8.80 -4.76 6.86
N VAL A 58 9.84 -4.68 6.03
CA VAL A 58 9.99 -3.58 5.09
C VAL A 58 8.82 -3.55 4.09
N LYS A 59 8.47 -4.70 3.54
CA LYS A 59 7.34 -4.79 2.61
C LYS A 59 6.03 -4.43 3.27
N LEU A 60 5.80 -4.88 4.49
CA LEU A 60 4.57 -4.55 5.20
C LEU A 60 4.48 -3.06 5.48
N LEU A 61 5.58 -2.43 5.88
CA LEU A 61 5.58 -0.99 6.11
C LEU A 61 5.30 -0.24 4.83
N GLU A 62 5.88 -0.68 3.71
CA GLU A 62 5.57 -0.08 2.41
C GLU A 62 4.07 -0.11 2.14
N LYS A 63 3.41 -1.24 2.42
CA LYS A 63 1.97 -1.36 2.21
C LYS A 63 1.19 -0.47 3.16
N VAL A 64 1.61 -0.37 4.41
CA VAL A 64 0.98 0.53 5.37
C VAL A 64 1.07 1.98 4.89
N GLU A 65 2.23 2.38 4.38
CA GLU A 65 2.42 3.75 3.89
C GLU A 65 1.60 4.01 2.62
N GLU A 66 1.54 3.04 1.71
CA GLU A 66 0.67 3.18 0.54
C GLU A 66 -0.78 3.35 0.97
N GLN A 67 -1.22 2.56 1.92
CA GLN A 67 -2.59 2.63 2.40
C GLN A 67 -2.88 3.94 3.14
N ALA A 68 -1.87 4.49 3.82
CA ALA A 68 -2.01 5.82 4.42
C ALA A 68 -2.31 6.87 3.34
N ARG A 69 -1.63 6.79 2.21
CA ARG A 69 -1.90 7.69 1.09
C ARG A 69 -3.29 7.49 0.52
N TYR A 70 -3.74 6.24 0.41
CA TYR A 70 -5.11 5.96 -0.06
C TYR A 70 -6.15 6.54 0.88
N ILE A 71 -5.92 6.43 2.18
CA ILE A 71 -6.85 6.98 3.16
C ILE A 71 -7.00 8.49 2.99
N VAL A 72 -5.89 9.19 2.83
CA VAL A 72 -5.91 10.64 2.63
C VAL A 72 -6.57 11.00 1.30
N GLU A 73 -6.30 10.24 0.24
CA GLU A 73 -6.94 10.47 -1.05
C GLU A 73 -8.46 10.33 -0.94
N LEU A 74 -8.92 9.30 -0.24
CA LEU A 74 -10.35 9.11 -0.04
C LEU A 74 -10.95 10.26 0.75
N GLN A 75 -10.24 10.77 1.76
CA GLN A 75 -10.72 11.91 2.52
C GLN A 75 -10.84 13.14 1.62
N THR A 76 -9.86 13.35 0.74
CA THR A 76 -9.90 14.46 -0.20
C THR A 76 -11.11 14.37 -1.13
N GLN A 77 -11.39 13.16 -1.62
CA GLN A 77 -12.55 12.95 -2.48
C GLN A 77 -13.86 13.19 -1.74
N ILE A 78 -13.92 12.79 -0.48
CA ILE A 78 -15.09 13.06 0.36
C ILE A 78 -15.28 14.56 0.54
N ASP A 79 -14.20 15.28 0.82
CA ASP A 79 -14.25 16.73 1.00
C ASP A 79 -14.75 17.42 -0.27
N GLU A 80 -14.24 17.00 -1.43
CA GLU A 80 -14.65 17.54 -2.71
C GLU A 80 -16.12 17.27 -2.98
N LEU A 81 -16.58 16.07 -2.67
CA LEU A 81 -17.97 15.70 -2.86
C LEU A 81 -18.88 16.51 -1.95
N ARG A 82 -18.48 16.72 -0.70
CA ARG A 82 -19.23 17.55 0.25
C ARG A 82 -19.34 18.98 -0.25
N GLU A 83 -18.27 19.52 -0.80
CA GLU A 83 -18.27 20.87 -1.34
C GLU A 83 -19.25 20.98 -2.50
N LEU A 84 -19.26 20.00 -3.41
CA LEU A 84 -20.20 19.97 -4.51
C LEU A 84 -21.64 19.97 -4.02
N LEU A 85 -21.92 19.22 -2.96
CA LEU A 85 -23.28 19.14 -2.41
C LEU A 85 -23.70 20.45 -1.74
N THR A 86 -22.74 21.20 -1.17
CA THR A 86 -23.06 22.49 -0.52
C THR A 86 -23.23 23.61 -1.52
N THR A 87 -22.49 23.60 -2.61
CA THR A 87 -22.53 24.65 -3.61
C THR A 87 -23.64 24.47 -4.62
N LYS A 88 -24.20 23.27 -4.69
CA LYS A 88 -25.22 22.93 -5.67
C LYS A 88 -26.60 23.23 -5.13
N LYS A 89 -26.97 24.47 -5.09
CA LYS A 89 -28.31 24.87 -4.66
C LYS A 89 -29.03 25.61 -5.77
#